data_2bec137916988819984ddd44e4b9af95
#
_entry.id   2bec137916988819984ddd44e4b9af95
#
_cell.length_a   1.000
_cell.length_b   1.000
_cell.length_c   1.000
_cell.angle_alpha   90.00
_cell.angle_beta   90.00
_cell.angle_gamma   90.00
#
_symmetry.space_group_name_H-M   'P 1'
#
loop_
_entity.id
_entity.type
_entity.pdbx_description
1 polymer ?
#
loop_
_entity_poly.entity_id
_entity_poly.type
_entity_poly.pdbx_seq_one_letter_code
_entity_poly.pdbx_strand_id
1 'polypeptide(L)'
;MGAPNDDISLLQLKPGKLITLKQVNTTNCKRAAAAGMCIDIMAQDATVFAEGMTDAKLDALFSEAGAAIGSAAANLWGVHLPYGTYDISATDEAARTTAVAKLRTVINSAMKHMSPKHFVIHPSTGTILTTGSDFAARKAQSRKSLRELQTHIASCNSTYGLSTILCVENCPRSVAYDAETTLALLSGEGLEQVRVCLDTGHALIPLNGSYINPTKNGDAVAILRKLGTRLGTLHIQQNPGAEGQSGTLDKHLQPYTGGLIDWGEFYYELLKNNRYRGCFLYEVSFTDTYDGTTATIESAKANYTGLIYPAF
;
A
#
# COMPACT_ATOMS: atom_id res chain seq x y z
N MET A 1 7.09 36.46 23.18
CA MET A 1 6.46 35.11 23.06
C MET A 1 7.24 34.39 21.97
N GLY A 2 8.11 33.44 22.34
CA GLY A 2 8.88 32.67 21.38
C GLY A 2 7.93 31.78 20.58
N ALA A 3 8.08 31.75 19.25
CA ALA A 3 7.43 30.78 18.43
C ALA A 3 7.80 29.36 18.95
N PRO A 4 6.87 28.41 19.02
CA PRO A 4 7.22 27.07 19.39
C PRO A 4 8.27 26.59 18.38
N ASN A 5 9.40 26.11 18.90
CA ASN A 5 10.38 25.37 18.12
C ASN A 5 9.68 24.13 17.57
N ASP A 6 9.08 24.25 16.40
CA ASP A 6 8.64 23.14 15.59
C ASP A 6 9.89 22.45 15.05
N ASP A 7 10.52 21.65 15.90
CA ASP A 7 11.69 20.87 15.52
C ASP A 7 11.25 19.78 14.51
N ILE A 8 11.29 20.16 13.24
CA ILE A 8 10.95 19.28 12.11
C ILE A 8 11.82 18.03 12.10
N SER A 9 13.00 18.08 12.74
CA SER A 9 13.91 16.92 12.86
C SER A 9 13.27 15.77 13.61
N LEU A 10 12.34 16.02 14.53
CA LEU A 10 11.59 14.99 15.26
C LEU A 10 10.46 14.34 14.44
N LEU A 11 10.17 14.88 13.27
CA LEU A 11 9.08 14.45 12.39
C LEU A 11 9.56 13.60 11.19
N GLN A 12 10.83 13.22 11.15
CA GLN A 12 11.36 12.44 10.04
C GLN A 12 10.66 11.09 9.92
N LEU A 13 10.01 10.90 8.77
CA LEU A 13 9.49 9.60 8.38
C LEU A 13 10.66 8.64 8.13
N LYS A 14 10.46 7.36 8.40
CA LYS A 14 11.42 6.36 7.98
C LYS A 14 11.20 6.03 6.51
N PRO A 15 12.24 6.01 5.67
CA PRO A 15 12.10 5.46 4.34
C PRO A 15 11.78 3.97 4.42
N GLY A 16 11.04 3.47 3.47
CA GLY A 16 10.67 2.06 3.37
C GLY A 16 10.70 1.58 1.93
N LYS A 17 10.75 0.27 1.73
CA LYS A 17 10.73 -0.36 0.41
C LYS A 17 9.77 -1.55 0.41
N LEU A 18 8.93 -1.61 -0.61
CA LEU A 18 8.12 -2.77 -0.92
C LEU A 18 8.99 -3.82 -1.62
N ILE A 19 9.06 -5.03 -1.06
CA ILE A 19 9.80 -6.18 -1.61
C ILE A 19 8.86 -7.38 -1.71
N THR A 20 9.15 -8.30 -2.64
CA THR A 20 8.34 -9.51 -2.75
C THR A 20 8.62 -10.48 -1.60
N LEU A 21 7.64 -11.32 -1.26
CA LEU A 21 7.80 -12.33 -0.19
C LEU A 21 9.01 -13.25 -0.45
N LYS A 22 9.31 -13.60 -1.72
CA LYS A 22 10.49 -14.38 -2.10
C LYS A 22 11.82 -13.65 -1.85
N GLN A 23 11.81 -12.33 -1.81
CA GLN A 23 13.00 -11.52 -1.55
C GLN A 23 13.26 -11.32 -0.05
N VAL A 24 12.34 -11.75 0.81
CA VAL A 24 12.54 -11.69 2.26
C VAL A 24 13.51 -12.79 2.67
N ASN A 25 14.74 -12.41 2.89
CA ASN A 25 15.81 -13.27 3.39
C ASN A 25 16.69 -12.51 4.37
N THR A 26 17.51 -13.22 5.14
CA THR A 26 18.35 -12.63 6.18
C THR A 26 19.29 -11.55 5.65
N THR A 27 19.84 -11.71 4.44
CA THR A 27 20.74 -10.73 3.83
C THR A 27 20.02 -9.42 3.55
N ASN A 28 18.87 -9.48 2.85
CA ASN A 28 18.09 -8.30 2.50
C ASN A 28 17.52 -7.62 3.74
N CYS A 29 17.06 -8.38 4.72
CA CYS A 29 16.58 -7.85 6.00
C CYS A 29 17.69 -7.13 6.78
N LYS A 30 18.91 -7.69 6.86
CA LYS A 30 20.06 -7.00 7.47
C LYS A 30 20.43 -5.71 6.77
N ARG A 31 20.33 -5.66 5.44
CA ARG A 31 20.60 -4.45 4.66
C ARG A 31 19.57 -3.37 4.91
N ALA A 32 18.29 -3.72 4.92
CA ALA A 32 17.23 -2.78 5.27
C ALA A 32 17.41 -2.22 6.69
N ALA A 33 17.72 -3.09 7.65
CA ALA A 33 18.00 -2.69 9.03
C ALA A 33 19.21 -1.74 9.13
N ALA A 34 20.33 -2.08 8.46
CA ALA A 34 21.52 -1.25 8.44
C ALA A 34 21.29 0.11 7.75
N ALA A 35 20.43 0.16 6.75
CA ALA A 35 20.00 1.40 6.09
C ALA A 35 18.99 2.22 6.92
N GLY A 36 18.47 1.69 8.02
CA GLY A 36 17.40 2.32 8.82
C GLY A 36 16.05 2.35 8.11
N MET A 37 15.82 1.45 7.15
CA MET A 37 14.61 1.39 6.34
C MET A 37 13.58 0.40 6.90
N CYS A 38 12.32 0.70 6.64
CA CYS A 38 11.22 -0.25 6.82
C CYS A 38 11.13 -1.20 5.61
N ILE A 39 10.60 -2.39 5.85
CA ILE A 39 10.22 -3.34 4.79
C ILE A 39 8.70 -3.47 4.78
N ASP A 40 8.09 -3.36 3.62
CA ASP A 40 6.75 -3.85 3.33
C ASP A 40 6.85 -5.05 2.37
N ILE A 41 5.97 -6.03 2.51
CA ILE A 41 6.08 -7.30 1.79
C ILE A 41 4.91 -7.46 0.83
N MET A 42 5.20 -7.61 -0.46
CA MET A 42 4.20 -8.01 -1.44
C MET A 42 4.03 -9.52 -1.46
N ALA A 43 2.89 -10.00 -1.02
CA ALA A 43 2.47 -11.39 -1.12
C ALA A 43 1.89 -11.66 -2.52
N GLN A 44 2.76 -11.82 -3.53
CA GLN A 44 2.34 -11.98 -4.92
C GLN A 44 1.53 -13.26 -5.14
N ASP A 45 0.47 -13.19 -5.99
CA ASP A 45 -0.37 -14.33 -6.38
C ASP A 45 0.45 -15.54 -6.84
N ALA A 46 1.42 -15.32 -7.73
CA ALA A 46 2.32 -16.35 -8.23
C ALA A 46 3.17 -17.02 -7.15
N THR A 47 3.19 -16.47 -5.95
CA THR A 47 3.90 -17.06 -4.80
C THR A 47 2.93 -17.76 -3.86
N VAL A 48 1.92 -17.03 -3.37
CA VAL A 48 1.02 -17.52 -2.30
C VAL A 48 -0.12 -18.39 -2.83
N PHE A 49 -0.43 -18.30 -4.12
CA PHE A 49 -1.43 -19.11 -4.81
C PHE A 49 -0.82 -19.97 -5.93
N ALA A 50 0.50 -20.22 -5.85
CA ALA A 50 1.19 -21.09 -6.80
C ALA A 50 0.54 -22.47 -6.87
N GLU A 51 0.64 -23.14 -8.01
CA GLU A 51 0.19 -24.52 -8.16
C GLU A 51 0.82 -25.43 -7.09
N GLY A 52 0.02 -26.26 -6.46
CA GLY A 52 0.44 -27.13 -5.35
C GLY A 52 0.76 -26.40 -4.04
N MET A 53 0.43 -25.11 -3.91
CA MET A 53 0.48 -24.40 -2.63
C MET A 53 -0.62 -24.94 -1.71
N THR A 54 -0.22 -25.43 -0.55
CA THR A 54 -1.11 -25.83 0.54
C THR A 54 -0.99 -24.84 1.70
N ASP A 55 -1.98 -24.85 2.60
CA ASP A 55 -1.93 -23.98 3.79
C ASP A 55 -0.66 -24.23 4.63
N ALA A 56 -0.21 -25.49 4.72
CA ALA A 56 1.04 -25.84 5.44
C ALA A 56 2.29 -25.26 4.76
N LYS A 57 2.36 -25.29 3.43
CA LYS A 57 3.47 -24.68 2.67
C LYS A 57 3.45 -23.16 2.79
N LEU A 58 2.27 -22.57 2.75
CA LEU A 58 2.09 -21.13 2.94
C LEU A 58 2.52 -20.72 4.35
N ASP A 59 2.11 -21.45 5.38
CA ASP A 59 2.52 -21.20 6.77
C ASP A 59 4.05 -21.31 6.93
N ALA A 60 4.69 -22.31 6.34
CA ALA A 60 6.15 -22.45 6.34
C ALA A 60 6.85 -21.26 5.66
N LEU A 61 6.35 -20.81 4.51
CA LEU A 61 6.90 -19.67 3.78
C LEU A 61 6.87 -18.37 4.64
N PHE A 62 5.78 -18.11 5.32
CA PHE A 62 5.67 -16.96 6.22
C PHE A 62 6.52 -17.13 7.49
N SER A 63 6.68 -18.35 7.97
CA SER A 63 7.58 -18.67 9.10
C SER A 63 9.04 -18.38 8.76
N GLU A 64 9.50 -18.78 7.57
CA GLU A 64 10.85 -18.47 7.08
C GLU A 64 11.09 -16.96 6.94
N ALA A 65 10.11 -16.25 6.36
CA ALA A 65 10.17 -14.79 6.25
C ALA A 65 10.22 -14.12 7.64
N GLY A 66 9.40 -14.55 8.57
CA GLY A 66 9.39 -14.04 9.95
C GLY A 66 10.72 -14.29 10.67
N ALA A 67 11.31 -15.47 10.49
CA ALA A 67 12.63 -15.80 11.04
C ALA A 67 13.75 -14.90 10.44
N ALA A 68 13.70 -14.63 9.14
CA ALA A 68 14.65 -13.73 8.48
C ALA A 68 14.56 -12.30 9.00
N ILE A 69 13.34 -11.78 9.17
CA ILE A 69 13.06 -10.45 9.72
C ILE A 69 13.56 -10.35 11.17
N GLY A 70 13.19 -11.32 12.01
CA GLY A 70 13.57 -11.36 13.42
C GLY A 70 15.09 -11.47 13.63
N SER A 71 15.75 -12.35 12.86
CA SER A 71 17.22 -12.52 12.96
C SER A 71 18.02 -11.29 12.52
N ALA A 72 17.44 -10.45 11.65
CA ALA A 72 18.03 -9.22 11.18
C ALA A 72 17.65 -7.99 12.01
N ALA A 73 16.73 -8.12 12.96
CA ALA A 73 16.06 -7.00 13.64
C ALA A 73 15.49 -5.96 12.64
N ALA A 74 15.01 -6.44 11.47
CA ALA A 74 14.47 -5.59 10.43
C ALA A 74 13.11 -5.02 10.86
N ASN A 75 12.84 -3.79 10.46
CA ASN A 75 11.58 -3.12 10.75
C ASN A 75 10.53 -3.51 9.70
N LEU A 76 9.75 -4.54 9.98
CA LEU A 76 8.58 -4.87 9.16
C LEU A 76 7.50 -3.80 9.37
N TRP A 77 7.03 -3.23 8.27
CA TRP A 77 5.96 -2.24 8.29
C TRP A 77 4.61 -2.88 7.97
N GLY A 78 4.49 -3.57 6.86
CA GLY A 78 3.23 -4.20 6.48
C GLY A 78 3.36 -5.34 5.49
N VAL A 79 2.20 -5.82 5.04
CA VAL A 79 2.07 -6.82 3.98
C VAL A 79 1.01 -6.37 2.98
N HIS A 80 1.38 -6.27 1.73
CA HIS A 80 0.45 -6.12 0.62
C HIS A 80 -0.14 -7.49 0.27
N LEU A 81 -1.45 -7.61 0.37
CA LEU A 81 -2.18 -8.83 0.05
C LEU A 81 -2.16 -9.11 -1.47
N PRO A 82 -2.29 -10.37 -1.88
CA PRO A 82 -2.40 -10.72 -3.30
C PRO A 82 -3.64 -10.08 -3.94
N TYR A 83 -3.55 -9.70 -5.22
CA TYR A 83 -4.57 -8.86 -5.86
C TYR A 83 -4.89 -9.20 -7.33
N GLY A 84 -4.45 -10.24 -7.91
CA GLY A 84 -4.69 -10.56 -9.33
C GLY A 84 -5.75 -11.64 -9.53
N THR A 85 -5.64 -12.71 -8.76
CA THR A 85 -6.41 -13.94 -8.98
C THR A 85 -7.78 -13.92 -8.28
N TYR A 86 -7.84 -13.36 -7.10
CA TYR A 86 -9.05 -13.41 -6.24
C TYR A 86 -9.65 -12.01 -6.03
N ASP A 87 -10.83 -11.82 -6.63
CA ASP A 87 -11.53 -10.53 -6.61
C ASP A 87 -12.53 -10.45 -5.44
N ILE A 88 -12.21 -9.61 -4.45
CA ILE A 88 -13.10 -9.34 -3.31
C ILE A 88 -14.36 -8.56 -3.69
N SER A 89 -14.41 -8.00 -4.89
CA SER A 89 -15.57 -7.27 -5.43
C SER A 89 -16.42 -8.11 -6.39
N ALA A 90 -16.09 -9.40 -6.57
CA ALA A 90 -16.82 -10.27 -7.49
C ALA A 90 -18.32 -10.26 -7.19
N THR A 91 -19.14 -10.04 -8.22
CA THR A 91 -20.61 -10.06 -8.10
C THR A 91 -21.15 -11.47 -7.93
N ASP A 92 -20.41 -12.49 -8.38
CA ASP A 92 -20.66 -13.89 -8.03
C ASP A 92 -20.27 -14.12 -6.57
N GLU A 93 -21.23 -14.53 -5.74
CA GLU A 93 -21.02 -14.69 -4.30
C GLU A 93 -20.08 -15.87 -3.97
N ALA A 94 -20.04 -16.92 -4.78
CA ALA A 94 -19.15 -18.04 -4.56
C ALA A 94 -17.68 -17.64 -4.85
N ALA A 95 -17.46 -16.89 -5.94
CA ALA A 95 -16.15 -16.33 -6.26
C ALA A 95 -15.68 -15.35 -5.17
N ARG A 96 -16.55 -14.44 -4.71
CA ARG A 96 -16.25 -13.49 -3.63
C ARG A 96 -15.87 -14.20 -2.33
N THR A 97 -16.67 -15.18 -1.90
CA THR A 97 -16.40 -15.94 -0.66
C THR A 97 -15.09 -16.72 -0.75
N THR A 98 -14.80 -17.31 -1.91
CA THR A 98 -13.53 -17.97 -2.16
C THR A 98 -12.36 -17.00 -2.04
N ALA A 99 -12.48 -15.79 -2.62
CA ALA A 99 -11.47 -14.74 -2.51
C ALA A 99 -11.20 -14.37 -1.05
N VAL A 100 -12.26 -14.10 -0.28
CA VAL A 100 -12.13 -13.77 1.14
C VAL A 100 -11.50 -14.91 1.95
N ALA A 101 -11.89 -16.16 1.70
CA ALA A 101 -11.32 -17.31 2.38
C ALA A 101 -9.82 -17.46 2.12
N LYS A 102 -9.38 -17.30 0.86
CA LYS A 102 -7.97 -17.34 0.47
C LYS A 102 -7.15 -16.23 1.13
N LEU A 103 -7.67 -15.01 1.15
CA LEU A 103 -7.00 -13.89 1.80
C LEU A 103 -6.92 -14.06 3.32
N ARG A 104 -7.93 -14.64 3.96
CA ARG A 104 -7.88 -14.98 5.40
C ARG A 104 -6.73 -15.94 5.73
N THR A 105 -6.48 -16.95 4.88
CA THR A 105 -5.34 -17.86 5.08
C THR A 105 -4.01 -17.10 5.02
N VAL A 106 -3.83 -16.20 4.05
CA VAL A 106 -2.62 -15.36 3.94
C VAL A 106 -2.47 -14.45 5.16
N ILE A 107 -3.53 -13.77 5.58
CA ILE A 107 -3.55 -12.89 6.75
C ILE A 107 -3.15 -13.66 8.01
N ASN A 108 -3.77 -14.82 8.24
CA ASN A 108 -3.49 -15.63 9.41
C ASN A 108 -2.02 -16.08 9.48
N SER A 109 -1.47 -16.59 8.37
CA SER A 109 -0.06 -17.01 8.32
C SER A 109 0.90 -15.83 8.52
N ALA A 110 0.62 -14.68 7.91
CA ALA A 110 1.43 -13.47 8.10
C ALA A 110 1.39 -12.98 9.56
N MET A 111 0.21 -12.88 10.17
CA MET A 111 0.06 -12.41 11.55
C MET A 111 0.68 -13.35 12.58
N LYS A 112 0.59 -14.65 12.33
CA LYS A 112 1.17 -15.68 13.19
C LYS A 112 2.70 -15.58 13.28
N HIS A 113 3.36 -15.20 12.19
CA HIS A 113 4.82 -15.31 12.09
C HIS A 113 5.57 -13.98 11.99
N MET A 114 4.91 -12.88 11.58
CA MET A 114 5.63 -11.65 11.23
C MET A 114 5.19 -10.38 11.96
N SER A 115 4.03 -10.34 12.57
CA SER A 115 3.50 -9.16 13.30
C SER A 115 3.44 -7.86 12.45
N PRO A 116 2.82 -7.86 11.25
CA PRO A 116 2.73 -6.67 10.41
C PRO A 116 1.90 -5.57 11.08
N LYS A 117 2.22 -4.30 10.80
CA LYS A 117 1.44 -3.15 11.29
C LYS A 117 0.15 -2.95 10.49
N HIS A 118 0.17 -3.32 9.22
CA HIS A 118 -1.01 -3.24 8.34
C HIS A 118 -1.00 -4.33 7.27
N PHE A 119 -2.17 -4.52 6.69
CA PHE A 119 -2.35 -5.16 5.38
C PHE A 119 -2.83 -4.13 4.38
N VAL A 120 -2.27 -4.12 3.17
CA VAL A 120 -2.81 -3.36 2.04
C VAL A 120 -3.62 -4.31 1.16
N ILE A 121 -4.76 -3.85 0.67
CA ILE A 121 -5.63 -4.61 -0.22
C ILE A 121 -6.16 -3.73 -1.36
N HIS A 122 -6.15 -4.28 -2.58
CA HIS A 122 -6.90 -3.69 -3.69
C HIS A 122 -8.40 -3.88 -3.48
N PRO A 123 -9.22 -2.84 -3.65
CA PRO A 123 -10.67 -2.92 -3.38
C PRO A 123 -11.44 -3.74 -4.43
N SER A 124 -10.83 -3.98 -5.59
CA SER A 124 -11.34 -4.78 -6.68
C SER A 124 -10.22 -5.15 -7.64
N THR A 125 -10.43 -6.17 -8.48
CA THR A 125 -9.50 -6.58 -9.54
C THR A 125 -10.06 -6.22 -10.92
N GLY A 126 -9.18 -6.09 -11.90
CA GLY A 126 -9.53 -5.77 -13.28
C GLY A 126 -10.06 -4.34 -13.48
N THR A 127 -10.39 -4.03 -14.72
CA THR A 127 -10.95 -2.72 -15.08
C THR A 127 -12.45 -2.70 -14.83
N ILE A 128 -12.90 -1.81 -13.95
CA ILE A 128 -14.30 -1.58 -13.68
C ILE A 128 -14.73 -0.28 -14.34
N LEU A 129 -15.89 -0.29 -14.99
CA LEU A 129 -16.50 0.96 -15.45
C LEU A 129 -16.90 1.77 -14.23
N THR A 130 -16.51 3.02 -14.18
CA THR A 130 -16.69 3.91 -13.02
C THR A 130 -18.14 4.35 -12.81
N THR A 131 -19.05 3.89 -13.64
CA THR A 131 -20.49 4.23 -13.59
C THR A 131 -21.35 3.01 -13.92
N GLY A 132 -22.59 3.02 -13.46
CA GLY A 132 -23.58 2.01 -13.77
C GLY A 132 -23.79 0.95 -12.69
N SER A 133 -24.64 -0.02 -13.00
CA SER A 133 -25.07 -1.07 -12.06
C SER A 133 -23.93 -2.00 -11.63
N ASP A 134 -22.97 -2.27 -12.53
CA ASP A 134 -21.82 -3.10 -12.21
C ASP A 134 -20.92 -2.44 -11.16
N PHE A 135 -20.64 -1.14 -11.29
CA PHE A 135 -19.87 -0.39 -10.29
C PHE A 135 -20.53 -0.45 -8.90
N ALA A 136 -21.83 -0.20 -8.84
CA ALA A 136 -22.58 -0.23 -7.58
C ALA A 136 -22.57 -1.63 -6.94
N ALA A 137 -22.81 -2.67 -7.75
CA ALA A 137 -22.79 -4.05 -7.31
C ALA A 137 -21.42 -4.47 -6.76
N ARG A 138 -20.34 -4.20 -7.51
CA ARG A 138 -18.98 -4.50 -7.09
C ARG A 138 -18.56 -3.71 -5.84
N LYS A 139 -18.94 -2.43 -5.75
CA LYS A 139 -18.72 -1.63 -4.55
C LYS A 139 -19.40 -2.24 -3.33
N ALA A 140 -20.63 -2.74 -3.48
CA ALA A 140 -21.36 -3.40 -2.40
C ALA A 140 -20.68 -4.70 -1.96
N GLN A 141 -20.20 -5.52 -2.90
CA GLN A 141 -19.46 -6.76 -2.62
C GLN A 141 -18.10 -6.48 -1.98
N SER A 142 -17.36 -5.50 -2.47
CA SER A 142 -16.12 -5.06 -1.86
C SER A 142 -16.31 -4.64 -0.40
N ARG A 143 -17.34 -3.83 -0.11
CA ARG A 143 -17.68 -3.44 1.27
C ARG A 143 -17.98 -4.65 2.16
N LYS A 144 -18.72 -5.62 1.66
CA LYS A 144 -19.04 -6.86 2.39
C LYS A 144 -17.75 -7.63 2.71
N SER A 145 -16.88 -7.82 1.73
CA SER A 145 -15.60 -8.50 1.89
C SER A 145 -14.66 -7.79 2.85
N LEU A 146 -14.58 -6.46 2.78
CA LEU A 146 -13.75 -5.66 3.68
C LEU A 146 -14.20 -5.79 5.14
N ARG A 147 -15.52 -5.85 5.41
CA ARG A 147 -16.02 -6.12 6.77
C ARG A 147 -15.62 -7.50 7.27
N GLU A 148 -15.74 -8.51 6.41
CA GLU A 148 -15.36 -9.88 6.76
C GLU A 148 -13.86 -10.00 7.03
N LEU A 149 -13.01 -9.34 6.24
CA LEU A 149 -11.56 -9.31 6.44
C LEU A 149 -11.18 -8.50 7.68
N GLN A 150 -11.81 -7.35 7.92
CA GLN A 150 -11.59 -6.54 9.12
C GLN A 150 -11.95 -7.32 10.40
N THR A 151 -13.08 -8.03 10.40
CA THR A 151 -13.48 -8.90 11.51
C THR A 151 -12.46 -10.02 11.75
N HIS A 152 -11.94 -10.62 10.66
CA HIS A 152 -10.91 -11.65 10.76
C HIS A 152 -9.60 -11.10 11.33
N ILE A 153 -9.15 -9.93 10.88
CA ILE A 153 -7.94 -9.25 11.41
C ILE A 153 -8.12 -8.92 12.89
N ALA A 154 -9.30 -8.45 13.29
CA ALA A 154 -9.59 -8.18 14.71
C ALA A 154 -9.49 -9.46 15.58
N SER A 155 -9.99 -10.59 15.09
CA SER A 155 -9.83 -11.90 15.74
C SER A 155 -8.36 -12.32 15.84
N CYS A 156 -7.60 -12.19 14.75
CA CYS A 156 -6.16 -12.49 14.75
C CYS A 156 -5.38 -11.54 15.68
N ASN A 157 -5.73 -10.26 15.74
CA ASN A 157 -5.14 -9.30 16.68
C ASN A 157 -5.32 -9.77 18.11
N SER A 158 -6.52 -10.23 18.48
CA SER A 158 -6.79 -10.79 19.81
C SER A 158 -6.00 -12.07 20.08
N THR A 159 -5.87 -12.94 19.08
CA THR A 159 -5.16 -14.22 19.20
C THR A 159 -3.66 -14.03 19.36
N TYR A 160 -3.06 -13.11 18.62
CA TYR A 160 -1.60 -12.93 18.55
C TYR A 160 -1.10 -11.72 19.33
N GLY A 161 -1.96 -10.97 20.01
CA GLY A 161 -1.58 -9.78 20.78
C GLY A 161 -1.09 -8.62 19.89
N LEU A 162 -1.69 -8.45 18.70
CA LEU A 162 -1.29 -7.45 17.70
C LEU A 162 -2.28 -6.29 17.62
N SER A 163 -1.93 -5.27 16.82
CA SER A 163 -2.77 -4.11 16.51
C SER A 163 -2.72 -3.81 15.01
N THR A 164 -2.73 -4.85 14.20
CA THR A 164 -2.68 -4.76 12.73
C THR A 164 -3.96 -4.14 12.19
N ILE A 165 -3.85 -3.24 11.22
CA ILE A 165 -4.97 -2.60 10.54
C ILE A 165 -5.11 -3.07 9.08
N LEU A 166 -6.30 -2.93 8.51
CA LEU A 166 -6.54 -3.11 7.08
C LEU A 166 -6.52 -1.76 6.39
N CYS A 167 -5.77 -1.64 5.29
CA CYS A 167 -5.70 -0.45 4.45
C CYS A 167 -6.18 -0.78 3.03
N VAL A 168 -7.12 0.00 2.52
CA VAL A 168 -7.59 -0.09 1.14
C VAL A 168 -6.78 0.88 0.29
N GLU A 169 -6.23 0.41 -0.81
CA GLU A 169 -5.47 1.23 -1.74
C GLU A 169 -6.37 1.94 -2.76
N ASN A 170 -6.02 3.19 -3.11
CA ASN A 170 -6.64 3.89 -4.22
C ASN A 170 -6.08 3.32 -5.54
N CYS A 171 -6.83 2.45 -6.17
CA CYS A 171 -6.41 1.80 -7.41
C CYS A 171 -7.13 2.40 -8.63
N PRO A 172 -6.41 2.70 -9.72
CA PRO A 172 -7.05 3.17 -10.94
C PRO A 172 -8.09 2.17 -11.46
N ARG A 173 -9.17 2.67 -12.02
CA ARG A 173 -10.25 1.85 -12.60
C ARG A 173 -10.85 0.81 -11.67
N SER A 174 -10.79 1.06 -10.36
CA SER A 174 -11.39 0.21 -9.32
C SER A 174 -12.61 0.89 -8.69
N VAL A 175 -13.21 0.26 -7.69
CA VAL A 175 -14.30 0.87 -6.90
C VAL A 175 -13.80 1.92 -5.89
N ALA A 176 -12.50 2.13 -5.77
CA ALA A 176 -11.86 3.17 -4.94
C ALA A 176 -10.66 3.77 -5.69
N TYR A 177 -10.93 4.67 -6.62
CA TYR A 177 -9.91 5.24 -7.51
C TYR A 177 -9.49 6.66 -7.14
N ASP A 178 -10.27 7.37 -6.34
CA ASP A 178 -9.96 8.69 -5.82
C ASP A 178 -10.37 8.80 -4.34
N ALA A 179 -10.16 9.96 -3.73
CA ALA A 179 -10.51 10.15 -2.33
C ALA A 179 -12.01 9.98 -2.06
N GLU A 180 -12.87 10.46 -2.93
CA GLU A 180 -14.32 10.44 -2.72
C GLU A 180 -14.86 9.01 -2.82
N THR A 181 -14.50 8.28 -3.84
CA THR A 181 -14.91 6.87 -4.02
C THR A 181 -14.35 5.98 -2.92
N THR A 182 -13.08 6.21 -2.51
CA THR A 182 -12.43 5.48 -1.43
C THR A 182 -13.11 5.75 -0.08
N LEU A 183 -13.33 7.01 0.27
CA LEU A 183 -14.04 7.37 1.49
C LEU A 183 -15.49 6.89 1.48
N ALA A 184 -16.17 6.97 0.32
CA ALA A 184 -17.49 6.43 0.14
C ALA A 184 -17.54 4.90 0.21
N LEU A 185 -16.48 4.19 -0.22
CA LEU A 185 -16.36 2.74 -0.01
C LEU A 185 -16.25 2.41 1.48
N LEU A 186 -15.48 3.18 2.23
CA LEU A 186 -15.21 2.98 3.66
C LEU A 186 -16.24 3.63 4.60
N SER A 187 -17.28 4.26 4.07
CA SER A 187 -18.35 4.83 4.89
C SER A 187 -19.30 3.74 5.39
N GLY A 188 -19.74 3.84 6.63
CA GLY A 188 -20.74 2.98 7.22
C GLY A 188 -20.19 1.98 8.22
N GLU A 189 -21.12 1.28 8.86
CA GLU A 189 -20.86 0.39 9.99
C GLU A 189 -19.90 -0.77 9.62
N GLY A 190 -19.00 -1.07 10.54
CA GLY A 190 -18.04 -2.18 10.45
C GLY A 190 -16.79 -1.89 9.61
N LEU A 191 -16.62 -0.63 9.14
CA LEU A 191 -15.44 -0.20 8.37
C LEU A 191 -14.70 0.99 9.01
N GLU A 192 -15.05 1.35 10.24
CA GLU A 192 -14.50 2.51 10.94
C GLU A 192 -13.00 2.39 11.20
N GLN A 193 -12.51 1.16 11.36
CA GLN A 193 -11.10 0.86 11.60
C GLN A 193 -10.29 0.67 10.31
N VAL A 194 -10.95 0.48 9.17
CA VAL A 194 -10.26 0.37 7.88
C VAL A 194 -9.67 1.72 7.50
N ARG A 195 -8.44 1.74 7.07
CA ARG A 195 -7.70 2.93 6.67
C ARG A 195 -7.47 2.91 5.15
N VAL A 196 -6.79 3.91 4.66
CA VAL A 196 -6.43 4.05 3.26
C VAL A 196 -4.92 3.91 3.11
N CYS A 197 -4.50 3.12 2.15
CA CYS A 197 -3.17 3.20 1.55
C CYS A 197 -3.25 4.21 0.42
N LEU A 198 -2.57 5.35 0.54
CA LEU A 198 -2.48 6.29 -0.56
C LEU A 198 -1.30 5.91 -1.46
N ASP A 199 -1.61 5.40 -2.66
CA ASP A 199 -0.65 5.31 -3.74
C ASP A 199 -0.64 6.62 -4.53
N THR A 200 0.53 7.28 -4.53
CA THR A 200 0.71 8.61 -5.11
C THR A 200 0.75 8.58 -6.64
N GLY A 201 1.26 7.50 -7.23
CA GLY A 201 1.30 7.33 -8.67
C GLY A 201 -0.06 6.98 -9.26
N HIS A 202 -0.84 6.16 -8.55
CA HIS A 202 -2.22 5.85 -8.92
C HIS A 202 -3.10 7.10 -8.98
N ALA A 203 -2.83 8.09 -8.13
CA ALA A 203 -3.53 9.38 -8.16
C ALA A 203 -3.35 10.13 -9.49
N LEU A 204 -2.32 9.83 -10.26
CA LEU A 204 -2.01 10.46 -11.54
C LEU A 204 -2.55 9.68 -12.76
N ILE A 205 -3.16 8.52 -12.55
CA ILE A 205 -3.66 7.68 -13.65
C ILE A 205 -5.09 8.09 -14.00
N PRO A 206 -5.39 8.37 -15.29
CA PRO A 206 -6.70 8.83 -15.70
C PRO A 206 -7.75 7.73 -15.64
N LEU A 207 -8.95 8.14 -15.30
CA LEU A 207 -10.14 7.29 -15.38
C LEU A 207 -10.61 7.14 -16.83
N ASN A 208 -10.85 5.90 -17.24
CA ASN A 208 -11.49 5.58 -18.54
C ASN A 208 -10.89 6.30 -19.77
N GLY A 209 -9.58 6.54 -19.76
CA GLY A 209 -8.93 7.24 -20.86
C GLY A 209 -9.16 8.75 -20.89
N SER A 210 -9.93 9.27 -19.96
CA SER A 210 -10.09 10.72 -19.75
C SER A 210 -9.03 11.22 -18.79
N TYR A 211 -8.37 12.30 -19.16
CA TYR A 211 -7.37 12.95 -18.33
C TYR A 211 -7.99 13.41 -17.01
N ILE A 212 -7.47 12.90 -15.89
CA ILE A 212 -7.78 13.49 -14.58
C ILE A 212 -6.95 14.77 -14.49
N ASN A 213 -7.64 15.92 -14.53
CA ASN A 213 -6.97 17.19 -14.26
C ASN A 213 -6.44 17.14 -12.82
N PRO A 214 -5.12 17.09 -12.60
CA PRO A 214 -4.54 16.98 -11.27
C PRO A 214 -4.99 18.12 -10.33
N THR A 215 -5.39 19.26 -10.89
CA THR A 215 -5.86 20.40 -10.10
C THR A 215 -7.26 20.22 -9.52
N LYS A 216 -8.04 19.23 -9.96
CA LYS A 216 -9.44 19.11 -9.51
C LYS A 216 -9.71 18.04 -8.46
N ASN A 217 -9.19 16.82 -8.56
CA ASN A 217 -9.47 15.74 -7.59
C ASN A 217 -8.46 14.56 -7.67
N GLY A 218 -7.46 14.62 -8.53
CA GLY A 218 -6.56 13.50 -8.83
C GLY A 218 -5.11 13.74 -8.42
N ASP A 219 -4.80 14.88 -7.85
CA ASP A 219 -3.49 15.17 -7.30
C ASP A 219 -3.31 14.43 -5.96
N ALA A 220 -2.16 13.79 -5.78
CA ALA A 220 -1.83 13.08 -4.54
C ALA A 220 -1.97 13.97 -3.29
N VAL A 221 -1.64 15.26 -3.39
CA VAL A 221 -1.81 16.24 -2.30
C VAL A 221 -3.28 16.48 -2.00
N ALA A 222 -4.11 16.65 -3.02
CA ALA A 222 -5.55 16.85 -2.86
C ALA A 222 -6.24 15.63 -2.24
N ILE A 223 -5.83 14.42 -2.65
CA ILE A 223 -6.31 13.18 -2.04
C ILE A 223 -5.88 13.11 -0.57
N LEU A 224 -4.61 13.38 -0.28
CA LEU A 224 -4.06 13.37 1.07
C LEU A 224 -4.84 14.30 2.02
N ARG A 225 -5.16 15.51 1.56
CA ARG A 225 -5.99 16.46 2.33
C ARG A 225 -7.37 15.91 2.67
N LYS A 226 -8.02 15.27 1.71
CA LYS A 226 -9.35 14.68 1.92
C LYS A 226 -9.32 13.46 2.84
N LEU A 227 -8.27 12.65 2.82
CA LEU A 227 -8.15 11.46 3.64
C LEU A 227 -8.04 11.78 5.14
N GLY A 228 -7.30 12.82 5.50
CA GLY A 228 -7.11 13.20 6.90
C GLY A 228 -6.68 12.00 7.77
N THR A 229 -7.38 11.76 8.86
CA THR A 229 -7.09 10.65 9.79
C THR A 229 -7.40 9.25 9.22
N ARG A 230 -7.97 9.16 8.04
CA ARG A 230 -8.18 7.88 7.35
C ARG A 230 -6.92 7.34 6.67
N LEU A 231 -5.88 8.15 6.52
CA LEU A 231 -4.59 7.68 6.01
C LEU A 231 -3.99 6.65 6.97
N GLY A 232 -3.68 5.46 6.47
CA GLY A 232 -3.05 4.38 7.23
C GLY A 232 -1.62 4.12 6.80
N THR A 233 -1.36 4.10 5.50
CA THR A 233 -0.03 3.89 4.93
C THR A 233 0.08 4.57 3.57
N LEU A 234 1.27 4.52 2.97
CA LEU A 234 1.62 5.16 1.70
C LEU A 234 2.29 4.15 0.78
N HIS A 235 1.97 4.24 -0.51
CA HIS A 235 2.81 3.74 -1.60
C HIS A 235 3.32 4.93 -2.40
N ILE A 236 4.63 5.08 -2.44
CA ILE A 236 5.29 6.23 -3.03
C ILE A 236 5.86 5.85 -4.37
N GLN A 237 5.27 6.37 -5.39
CA GLN A 237 5.69 6.26 -6.77
C GLN A 237 5.24 7.49 -7.56
N GLN A 238 5.69 7.62 -8.78
CA GLN A 238 5.25 8.65 -9.71
C GLN A 238 4.88 8.06 -11.04
N ASN A 239 3.85 8.62 -11.66
CA ASN A 239 3.46 8.39 -13.04
C ASN A 239 3.51 9.69 -13.82
N PRO A 240 3.79 9.66 -15.16
CA PRO A 240 3.93 10.87 -15.96
C PRO A 240 2.60 11.59 -16.25
N GLY A 241 1.47 11.04 -15.75
CA GLY A 241 0.14 11.49 -16.17
C GLY A 241 -0.25 10.92 -17.52
N ALA A 242 -1.43 11.30 -18.00
CA ALA A 242 -2.06 10.61 -19.14
C ALA A 242 -1.80 11.20 -20.50
N GLU A 243 -1.38 12.45 -20.60
CA GLU A 243 -1.30 13.12 -21.86
C GLU A 243 -0.20 12.52 -22.76
N GLY A 244 -0.59 11.95 -23.90
CA GLY A 244 0.34 11.39 -24.88
C GLY A 244 0.94 10.02 -24.54
N GLN A 245 0.50 9.33 -23.49
CA GLN A 245 1.05 8.04 -23.11
C GLN A 245 0.30 6.88 -23.77
N SER A 246 1.06 6.00 -24.44
CA SER A 246 0.57 4.71 -24.94
C SER A 246 1.00 3.58 -24.00
N GLY A 247 0.20 2.52 -23.87
CA GLY A 247 0.51 1.33 -23.05
C GLY A 247 0.05 1.44 -21.59
N THR A 248 0.71 0.73 -20.71
CA THR A 248 0.39 0.76 -19.29
C THR A 248 0.69 2.13 -18.71
N LEU A 249 -0.32 2.73 -18.10
CA LEU A 249 -0.20 4.05 -17.46
C LEU A 249 0.45 3.98 -16.09
N ASP A 250 0.39 2.83 -15.46
CA ASP A 250 1.02 2.56 -14.18
C ASP A 250 2.50 2.20 -14.40
N LYS A 251 3.37 3.18 -14.17
CA LYS A 251 4.80 3.09 -14.51
C LYS A 251 5.70 2.82 -13.32
N HIS A 252 5.20 2.99 -12.12
CA HIS A 252 6.01 2.88 -10.89
C HIS A 252 7.35 3.63 -10.98
N LEU A 253 7.30 4.90 -11.44
CA LEU A 253 8.49 5.72 -11.60
C LEU A 253 8.99 6.21 -10.24
N GLN A 254 10.29 6.41 -10.17
CA GLN A 254 10.95 7.01 -9.02
C GLN A 254 10.45 8.45 -8.81
N PRO A 255 10.08 8.85 -7.58
CA PRO A 255 9.80 10.23 -7.26
C PRO A 255 10.99 11.14 -7.56
N TYR A 256 10.75 12.29 -8.16
CA TYR A 256 11.78 13.28 -8.49
C TYR A 256 11.22 14.69 -8.49
N THR A 257 12.08 15.65 -8.24
CA THR A 257 11.75 17.07 -8.39
C THR A 257 11.55 17.39 -9.87
N GLY A 258 10.46 18.04 -10.23
CA GLY A 258 10.08 18.34 -11.63
C GLY A 258 9.10 17.33 -12.23
N GLY A 259 8.65 16.32 -11.48
CA GLY A 259 7.49 15.52 -11.82
C GLY A 259 6.18 16.27 -11.54
N LEU A 260 5.04 15.57 -11.73
CA LEU A 260 3.71 16.17 -11.55
C LEU A 260 3.32 16.38 -10.08
N ILE A 261 3.96 15.65 -9.15
CA ILE A 261 3.68 15.78 -7.72
C ILE A 261 4.60 16.86 -7.14
N ASP A 262 4.03 17.87 -6.50
CA ASP A 262 4.78 18.76 -5.64
C ASP A 262 5.11 18.05 -4.32
N TRP A 263 6.32 17.48 -4.26
CA TRP A 263 6.78 16.72 -3.10
C TRP A 263 6.95 17.57 -1.85
N GLY A 264 7.27 18.87 -2.01
CA GLY A 264 7.36 19.80 -0.90
C GLY A 264 6.00 20.02 -0.24
N GLU A 265 4.98 20.30 -1.05
CA GLU A 265 3.59 20.44 -0.59
C GLU A 265 3.05 19.13 -0.02
N PHE A 266 3.33 17.99 -0.68
CA PHE A 266 2.94 16.66 -0.21
C PHE A 266 3.52 16.37 1.19
N TYR A 267 4.80 16.64 1.39
CA TYR A 267 5.47 16.46 2.68
C TYR A 267 4.89 17.35 3.77
N TYR A 268 4.68 18.60 3.45
CA TYR A 268 4.07 19.56 4.39
C TYR A 268 2.69 19.07 4.82
N GLU A 269 1.85 18.68 3.87
CA GLU A 269 0.52 18.17 4.15
C GLU A 269 0.56 16.90 5.00
N LEU A 270 1.46 15.98 4.65
CA LEU A 270 1.61 14.69 5.33
C LEU A 270 2.03 14.86 6.80
N LEU A 271 3.01 15.70 7.06
CA LEU A 271 3.61 15.85 8.39
C LEU A 271 2.83 16.82 9.27
N LYS A 272 2.37 17.94 8.74
CA LYS A 272 1.73 19.02 9.50
C LYS A 272 0.24 18.79 9.68
N ASN A 273 -0.48 18.53 8.61
CA ASN A 273 -1.94 18.44 8.63
C ASN A 273 -2.41 17.02 8.96
N ASN A 274 -1.87 16.00 8.29
CA ASN A 274 -2.20 14.61 8.56
C ASN A 274 -1.50 14.05 9.81
N ARG A 275 -0.40 14.64 10.22
CA ARG A 275 0.43 14.17 11.34
C ARG A 275 0.83 12.71 11.20
N TYR A 276 1.08 12.28 9.98
CA TYR A 276 1.47 10.91 9.68
C TYR A 276 2.80 10.55 10.36
N ARG A 277 2.90 9.33 10.88
CA ARG A 277 4.06 8.82 11.62
C ARG A 277 4.53 7.46 11.10
N GLY A 278 4.09 7.09 9.92
CA GLY A 278 4.43 5.83 9.27
C GLY A 278 5.71 5.89 8.45
N CYS A 279 5.86 4.93 7.53
CA CYS A 279 6.95 4.90 6.57
C CYS A 279 6.61 5.64 5.29
N PHE A 280 7.61 6.26 4.69
CA PHE A 280 7.57 6.76 3.32
C PHE A 280 7.97 5.60 2.41
N LEU A 281 7.00 4.81 2.02
CA LEU A 281 7.22 3.48 1.44
C LEU A 281 7.28 3.54 -0.08
N TYR A 282 8.45 3.22 -0.64
CA TYR A 282 8.65 3.17 -2.09
C TYR A 282 8.09 1.89 -2.71
N GLU A 283 7.21 2.07 -3.69
CA GLU A 283 6.70 1.04 -4.59
C GLU A 283 7.18 1.33 -6.03
N VAL A 284 8.48 1.28 -6.24
CA VAL A 284 9.10 1.58 -7.53
C VAL A 284 10.12 0.52 -7.92
N SER A 285 10.29 0.35 -9.25
CA SER A 285 11.40 -0.39 -9.82
C SER A 285 12.54 0.59 -10.05
N PHE A 286 13.59 0.51 -9.26
CA PHE A 286 14.81 1.23 -9.58
C PHE A 286 15.53 0.50 -10.70
N THR A 287 16.02 1.24 -11.70
CA THR A 287 16.63 0.71 -12.94
C THR A 287 18.04 0.14 -12.76
N ASP A 288 18.51 0.03 -11.55
CA ASP A 288 19.81 -0.56 -11.28
C ASP A 288 19.78 -2.05 -11.58
N THR A 289 20.75 -2.52 -12.35
CA THR A 289 20.89 -3.88 -12.92
C THR A 289 21.11 -4.97 -11.87
N TYR A 290 20.79 -4.72 -10.65
CA TYR A 290 20.90 -5.67 -9.56
C TYR A 290 19.61 -6.51 -9.43
N ASP A 291 19.71 -7.68 -8.85
CA ASP A 291 18.59 -8.62 -8.61
C ASP A 291 17.41 -8.03 -7.83
N GLY A 292 17.29 -6.74 -7.84
CA GLY A 292 16.20 -5.94 -7.37
C GLY A 292 16.19 -5.63 -5.89
N THR A 293 17.10 -6.14 -5.05
CA THR A 293 16.90 -5.98 -3.61
C THR A 293 17.87 -5.03 -2.94
N THR A 294 19.10 -4.99 -3.37
CA THR A 294 20.14 -4.23 -2.67
C THR A 294 20.27 -2.81 -3.16
N ALA A 295 20.47 -2.67 -4.45
CA ALA A 295 20.54 -1.34 -5.06
C ALA A 295 19.22 -0.58 -4.88
N THR A 296 18.07 -1.30 -4.85
CA THR A 296 16.77 -0.67 -4.58
C THR A 296 16.62 -0.13 -3.16
N ILE A 297 17.23 -0.75 -2.16
CA ILE A 297 17.18 -0.24 -0.77
C ILE A 297 18.04 1.04 -0.65
N GLU A 298 19.28 1.00 -1.13
CA GLU A 298 20.17 2.17 -1.09
C GLU A 298 19.68 3.30 -2.00
N SER A 299 19.19 2.98 -3.19
CA SER A 299 18.62 3.97 -4.12
C SER A 299 17.35 4.61 -3.56
N ALA A 300 16.47 3.84 -2.89
CA ALA A 300 15.30 4.37 -2.21
C ALA A 300 15.70 5.33 -1.08
N LYS A 301 16.71 4.97 -0.29
CA LYS A 301 17.24 5.85 0.75
C LYS A 301 17.85 7.13 0.18
N ALA A 302 18.64 7.03 -0.87
CA ALA A 302 19.24 8.18 -1.54
C ALA A 302 18.19 9.11 -2.14
N ASN A 303 17.16 8.54 -2.79
CA ASN A 303 16.04 9.31 -3.33
C ASN A 303 15.27 10.02 -2.21
N TYR A 304 14.93 9.32 -1.12
CA TYR A 304 14.28 9.90 0.04
C TYR A 304 15.07 11.09 0.59
N THR A 305 16.38 10.94 0.76
CA THR A 305 17.26 12.02 1.21
C THR A 305 17.23 13.20 0.24
N GLY A 306 17.29 12.94 -1.07
CA GLY A 306 17.24 13.96 -2.12
C GLY A 306 15.90 14.71 -2.20
N LEU A 307 14.78 14.06 -1.85
CA LEU A 307 13.45 14.69 -1.84
C LEU A 307 13.21 15.57 -0.60
N ILE A 308 13.80 15.21 0.54
CA ILE A 308 13.57 15.96 1.79
C ILE A 308 14.47 17.19 1.91
N TYR A 309 15.74 17.06 1.59
CA TYR A 309 16.72 18.13 1.82
C TYR A 309 16.66 19.33 0.87
N PRO A 310 16.16 19.28 -0.37
CA PRO A 310 15.94 20.46 -1.18
C PRO A 310 14.72 21.29 -0.80
N ALA A 311 13.85 20.77 0.06
CA ALA A 311 12.58 21.40 0.44
C ALA A 311 12.69 22.24 1.72
N PHE A 312 13.87 22.34 2.32
CA PHE A 312 14.22 23.12 3.50
C PHE A 312 15.58 23.85 3.27
#